data_e670aa21b87ffec5caa8d1bc8c8f0a5d
#
_entry.id   e670aa21b87ffec5caa8d1bc8c8f0a5d
#
_cell.length_a   1.000
_cell.length_b   1.000
_cell.length_c   1.000
_cell.angle_alpha   90.00
_cell.angle_beta   90.00
_cell.angle_gamma   90.00
#
_symmetry.space_group_name_H-M   'P 1'
#
loop_
_entity.id
_entity.type
_entity.pdbx_description
1 polymer ?
#
loop_
_entity_poly.entity_id
_entity_poly.type
_entity_poly.pdbx_seq_one_letter_code
_entity_poly.pdbx_strand_id
1 'polypeptide(L)'
;GITRLDKPIGIYLLLWPALIALLISTEVSINYSFVIIIVAGSILVRSTGCVINDIFDMEFDKKVERTKDRPLASGQLNKREAYFIFLLLSMFSLLLVSSLERQVQMVCLFFAIFIVSYPLTKRFLKIPQIFLGLTFGSSVPIVFSMNEKLLDTSMWILYLANFFWIVAYDSFYA
;
A
#
# COMPACT_ATOMS: atom_id res chain seq x y z
N GLY A 1 -8.18 14.70 -4.36
CA GLY A 1 -8.93 13.70 -5.14
C GLY A 1 -9.00 12.34 -4.42
N ILE A 2 -9.82 11.39 -4.91
CA ILE A 2 -10.05 10.07 -4.29
C ILE A 2 -8.77 9.19 -4.21
N THR A 3 -7.85 9.35 -5.16
CA THR A 3 -6.54 8.66 -5.20
C THR A 3 -5.52 9.26 -4.26
N ARG A 4 -5.81 10.42 -3.66
CA ARG A 4 -4.94 11.19 -2.76
C ARG A 4 -3.54 11.49 -3.30
N LEU A 5 -3.38 11.62 -4.62
CA LEU A 5 -2.13 12.05 -5.24
C LEU A 5 -1.73 13.48 -4.84
N ASP A 6 -2.70 14.29 -4.47
CA ASP A 6 -2.55 15.62 -3.88
C ASP A 6 -1.99 15.62 -2.44
N LYS A 7 -1.98 14.45 -1.77
CA LYS A 7 -1.44 14.25 -0.42
C LYS A 7 -0.49 13.04 -0.42
N PRO A 8 0.73 13.17 -0.97
CA PRO A 8 1.58 12.03 -1.32
C PRO A 8 2.25 11.33 -0.13
N ILE A 9 2.05 11.80 1.11
CA ILE A 9 2.71 11.22 2.30
C ILE A 9 2.53 9.70 2.40
N GLY A 10 1.33 9.19 2.07
CA GLY A 10 1.07 7.76 2.09
C GLY A 10 1.80 6.97 0.99
N ILE A 11 2.15 7.64 -0.14
CA ILE A 11 3.00 7.04 -1.17
C ILE A 11 4.43 6.96 -0.64
N TYR A 12 4.94 8.02 -0.02
CA TYR A 12 6.30 8.04 0.55
C TYR A 12 6.50 6.99 1.64
N LEU A 13 5.47 6.72 2.47
CA LEU A 13 5.52 5.67 3.49
C LEU A 13 5.70 4.26 2.92
N LEU A 14 5.28 4.01 1.67
CA LEU A 14 5.55 2.77 0.93
C LEU A 14 6.86 2.83 0.15
N LEU A 15 7.13 3.97 -0.50
CA LEU A 15 8.22 4.14 -1.45
C LEU A 15 9.58 4.14 -0.77
N TRP A 16 9.77 4.90 0.32
CA TRP A 16 11.07 4.98 0.97
C TRP A 16 11.56 3.65 1.52
N PRO A 17 10.75 2.87 2.27
CA PRO A 17 11.17 1.54 2.70
C PRO A 17 11.47 0.59 1.53
N ALA A 18 10.73 0.69 0.42
CA ALA A 18 10.97 -0.09 -0.78
C ALA A 18 12.30 0.26 -1.45
N LEU A 19 12.64 1.55 -1.56
CA LEU A 19 13.93 1.98 -2.11
C LEU A 19 15.10 1.59 -1.20
N ILE A 20 14.94 1.68 0.12
CA ILE A 20 15.93 1.20 1.09
C ILE A 20 16.11 -0.32 0.95
N ALA A 21 15.01 -1.06 0.81
CA ALA A 21 15.03 -2.50 0.57
C ALA A 21 15.77 -2.85 -0.72
N LEU A 22 15.57 -2.08 -1.80
CA LEU A 22 16.29 -2.25 -3.06
C LEU A 22 17.80 -2.06 -2.88
N LEU A 23 18.20 -1.00 -2.18
CA LEU A 23 19.62 -0.72 -1.91
C LEU A 23 20.29 -1.84 -1.10
N ILE A 24 19.61 -2.34 -0.06
CA ILE A 24 20.15 -3.38 0.83
C ILE A 24 20.19 -4.75 0.12
N SER A 25 19.19 -5.05 -0.69
CA SER A 25 19.09 -6.35 -1.38
C SER A 25 19.96 -6.45 -2.65
N THR A 26 20.42 -5.32 -3.19
CA THR A 26 21.26 -5.29 -4.41
C THR A 26 22.73 -5.52 -4.07
N GLU A 27 23.39 -6.48 -4.75
CA GLU A 27 24.80 -6.80 -4.51
C GLU A 27 25.79 -6.06 -5.41
N VAL A 28 25.46 -5.90 -6.68
CA VAL A 28 26.43 -5.40 -7.68
C VAL A 28 26.00 -4.03 -8.23
N SER A 29 24.83 -3.96 -8.85
CA SER A 29 24.34 -2.74 -9.48
C SER A 29 22.81 -2.68 -9.41
N ILE A 30 22.30 -1.48 -9.18
CA ILE A 30 20.85 -1.25 -9.11
C ILE A 30 20.25 -1.45 -10.50
N ASN A 31 19.24 -2.31 -10.58
CA ASN A 31 18.42 -2.43 -11.77
C ASN A 31 17.41 -1.25 -11.81
N TYR A 32 17.64 -0.30 -12.69
CA TYR A 32 16.76 0.88 -12.83
C TYR A 32 15.33 0.51 -13.22
N SER A 33 15.09 -0.62 -13.89
CA SER A 33 13.72 -1.11 -14.13
C SER A 33 13.00 -1.41 -12.83
N PHE A 34 13.70 -1.94 -11.81
CA PHE A 34 13.12 -2.16 -10.49
C PHE A 34 12.72 -0.84 -9.81
N VAL A 35 13.53 0.21 -9.95
CA VAL A 35 13.19 1.54 -9.43
C VAL A 35 11.86 2.03 -10.03
N ILE A 36 11.71 1.92 -11.35
CA ILE A 36 10.47 2.34 -12.05
C ILE A 36 9.28 1.52 -11.56
N ILE A 37 9.44 0.20 -11.44
CA ILE A 37 8.39 -0.70 -10.96
C ILE A 37 7.99 -0.38 -9.51
N ILE A 38 8.96 -0.12 -8.64
CA ILE A 38 8.73 0.24 -7.23
C ILE A 38 7.96 1.56 -7.13
N VAL A 39 8.36 2.57 -7.90
CA VAL A 39 7.66 3.88 -7.91
C VAL A 39 6.23 3.72 -8.43
N ALA A 40 6.06 3.09 -9.59
CA ALA A 40 4.74 2.85 -10.17
C ALA A 40 3.86 2.00 -9.25
N GLY A 41 4.39 0.91 -8.71
CA GLY A 41 3.70 0.03 -7.77
C GLY A 41 3.26 0.76 -6.49
N SER A 42 4.12 1.59 -5.90
CA SER A 42 3.79 2.37 -4.71
C SER A 42 2.63 3.34 -4.97
N ILE A 43 2.63 4.02 -6.11
CA ILE A 43 1.55 4.93 -6.52
C ILE A 43 0.25 4.15 -6.73
N LEU A 44 0.29 3.07 -7.49
CA LEU A 44 -0.89 2.27 -7.82
C LEU A 44 -1.51 1.63 -6.59
N VAL A 45 -0.71 0.93 -5.77
CA VAL A 45 -1.17 0.23 -4.58
C VAL A 45 -1.75 1.22 -3.56
N ARG A 46 -1.06 2.35 -3.34
CA ARG A 46 -1.57 3.39 -2.42
C ARG A 46 -2.87 3.99 -2.92
N SER A 47 -2.96 4.33 -4.20
CA SER A 47 -4.17 4.89 -4.80
C SER A 47 -5.34 3.90 -4.71
N THR A 48 -5.11 2.63 -5.07
CA THR A 48 -6.11 1.57 -4.97
C THR A 48 -6.60 1.40 -3.52
N GLY A 49 -5.67 1.36 -2.56
CA GLY A 49 -5.98 1.28 -1.14
C GLY A 49 -6.81 2.47 -0.62
N CYS A 50 -6.53 3.68 -1.10
CA CYS A 50 -7.33 4.86 -0.75
C CYS A 50 -8.75 4.75 -1.28
N VAL A 51 -8.91 4.37 -2.55
CA VAL A 51 -10.24 4.27 -3.18
C VAL A 51 -11.11 3.23 -2.50
N ILE A 52 -10.57 2.02 -2.26
CA ILE A 52 -11.35 0.96 -1.61
C ILE A 52 -11.70 1.34 -0.16
N ASN A 53 -10.78 1.97 0.56
CA ASN A 53 -11.05 2.46 1.90
C ASN A 53 -12.17 3.52 1.92
N ASP A 54 -12.14 4.49 1.01
CA ASP A 54 -13.17 5.55 0.93
C ASP A 54 -14.54 4.95 0.52
N ILE A 55 -14.58 3.89 -0.32
CA ILE A 55 -15.81 3.17 -0.65
C ILE A 55 -16.44 2.53 0.59
N PHE A 56 -15.63 1.85 1.40
CA PHE A 56 -16.12 1.20 2.62
C PHE A 56 -16.49 2.21 3.71
N ASP A 57 -15.77 3.32 3.82
CA ASP A 57 -15.97 4.32 4.87
C ASP A 57 -16.99 5.41 4.53
N MET A 58 -17.55 5.43 3.33
CA MET A 58 -18.38 6.50 2.82
C MET A 58 -19.43 7.02 3.83
N GLU A 59 -20.17 6.13 4.48
CA GLU A 59 -21.23 6.50 5.43
C GLU A 59 -20.68 7.00 6.79
N PHE A 60 -19.49 6.57 7.17
CA PHE A 60 -18.80 7.06 8.37
C PHE A 60 -18.17 8.43 8.11
N ASP A 61 -17.52 8.57 6.95
CA ASP A 61 -16.83 9.80 6.55
C ASP A 61 -17.77 11.01 6.50
N LYS A 62 -19.04 10.82 6.12
CA LYS A 62 -20.08 11.87 6.15
C LYS A 62 -20.31 12.45 7.54
N LYS A 63 -20.07 11.69 8.61
CA LYS A 63 -20.35 12.05 10.00
C LYS A 63 -19.14 12.65 10.72
N VAL A 64 -17.95 12.59 10.12
CA VAL A 64 -16.71 13.04 10.73
C VAL A 64 -16.22 14.32 10.08
N GLU A 65 -16.02 15.38 10.87
CA GLU A 65 -15.66 16.73 10.40
C GLU A 65 -14.41 16.72 9.48
N ARG A 66 -13.39 15.91 9.84
CA ARG A 66 -12.14 15.78 9.06
C ARG A 66 -12.31 15.12 7.69
N THR A 67 -13.36 14.32 7.49
CA THR A 67 -13.52 13.45 6.31
C THR A 67 -14.78 13.71 5.50
N LYS A 68 -15.71 14.54 5.97
CA LYS A 68 -16.96 14.86 5.29
C LYS A 68 -16.77 15.46 3.88
N ASP A 69 -15.65 16.13 3.65
CA ASP A 69 -15.31 16.77 2.36
C ASP A 69 -14.60 15.80 1.38
N ARG A 70 -14.44 14.53 1.74
CA ARG A 70 -13.92 13.52 0.79
C ARG A 70 -14.88 13.37 -0.39
N PRO A 71 -14.37 13.13 -1.63
CA PRO A 71 -15.19 13.12 -2.83
C PRO A 71 -16.42 12.21 -2.78
N LEU A 72 -16.30 11.03 -2.16
CA LEU A 72 -17.43 10.10 -1.98
C LEU A 72 -18.37 10.53 -0.85
N ALA A 73 -17.85 11.02 0.27
CA ALA A 73 -18.65 11.45 1.40
C ALA A 73 -19.45 12.71 1.07
N SER A 74 -18.84 13.66 0.35
CA SER A 74 -19.46 14.93 -0.08
C SER A 74 -20.40 14.79 -1.30
N GLY A 75 -20.42 13.63 -1.96
CA GLY A 75 -21.24 13.41 -3.16
C GLY A 75 -20.64 13.98 -4.46
N GLN A 76 -19.40 14.49 -4.44
CA GLN A 76 -18.68 14.94 -5.64
C GLN A 76 -18.35 13.78 -6.60
N LEU A 77 -18.29 12.58 -6.08
CA LEU A 77 -18.08 11.35 -6.83
C LEU A 77 -19.15 10.34 -6.42
N ASN A 78 -19.73 9.66 -7.39
CA ASN A 78 -20.70 8.62 -7.08
C ASN A 78 -20.02 7.25 -6.85
N LYS A 79 -20.72 6.33 -6.21
CA LYS A 79 -20.19 5.04 -5.84
C LYS A 79 -19.79 4.18 -7.06
N ARG A 80 -20.48 4.31 -8.17
CA ARG A 80 -20.17 3.57 -9.43
C ARG A 80 -18.85 4.04 -10.03
N GLU A 81 -18.64 5.36 -10.07
CA GLU A 81 -17.39 5.96 -10.53
C GLU A 81 -16.20 5.52 -9.65
N ALA A 82 -16.39 5.51 -8.33
CA ALA A 82 -15.37 5.02 -7.43
C ALA A 82 -15.00 3.54 -7.66
N TYR A 83 -15.99 2.67 -7.87
CA TYR A 83 -15.74 1.27 -8.24
C TYR A 83 -15.04 1.15 -9.60
N PHE A 84 -15.40 1.97 -10.58
CA PHE A 84 -14.69 1.98 -11.86
C PHE A 84 -13.23 2.36 -11.72
N ILE A 85 -12.94 3.43 -10.94
CA ILE A 85 -11.56 3.85 -10.64
C ILE A 85 -10.80 2.74 -9.90
N PHE A 86 -11.43 2.09 -8.92
CA PHE A 86 -10.83 0.96 -8.19
C PHE A 86 -10.47 -0.19 -9.14
N LEU A 87 -11.38 -0.60 -10.01
CA LEU A 87 -11.14 -1.68 -10.98
C LEU A 87 -10.02 -1.32 -11.96
N LEU A 88 -10.00 -0.08 -12.45
CA LEU A 88 -8.96 0.40 -13.36
C LEU A 88 -7.57 0.37 -12.70
N LEU A 89 -7.44 0.91 -11.49
CA LEU A 89 -6.19 0.92 -10.74
C LEU A 89 -5.74 -0.51 -10.38
N SER A 90 -6.68 -1.38 -10.00
CA SER A 90 -6.40 -2.80 -9.72
C SER A 90 -5.92 -3.53 -10.96
N MET A 91 -6.51 -3.26 -12.13
CA MET A 91 -6.07 -3.82 -13.42
C MET A 91 -4.64 -3.40 -13.74
N PHE A 92 -4.31 -2.11 -13.62
CA PHE A 92 -2.93 -1.65 -13.84
C PHE A 92 -1.95 -2.26 -12.83
N SER A 93 -2.35 -2.41 -11.57
CA SER A 93 -1.54 -3.07 -10.55
C SER A 93 -1.27 -4.54 -10.93
N LEU A 94 -2.29 -5.28 -11.38
CA LEU A 94 -2.16 -6.67 -11.82
C LEU A 94 -1.29 -6.79 -13.07
N LEU A 95 -1.43 -5.87 -14.04
CA LEU A 95 -0.58 -5.84 -15.23
C LEU A 95 0.89 -5.61 -14.85
N LEU A 96 1.16 -4.68 -13.90
CA LEU A 96 2.51 -4.47 -13.40
C LEU A 96 3.06 -5.73 -12.71
N VAL A 97 2.28 -6.37 -11.85
CA VAL A 97 2.68 -7.60 -11.15
C VAL A 97 2.89 -8.75 -12.13
N SER A 98 2.08 -8.86 -13.19
CA SER A 98 2.21 -9.93 -14.19
C SER A 98 3.52 -9.88 -14.99
N SER A 99 4.18 -8.73 -15.03
CA SER A 99 5.49 -8.57 -15.67
C SER A 99 6.67 -9.00 -14.79
N LEU A 100 6.40 -9.37 -13.53
CA LEU A 100 7.42 -9.77 -12.56
C LEU A 100 7.58 -11.30 -12.53
N GLU A 101 8.65 -11.76 -11.91
CA GLU A 101 8.90 -13.19 -11.71
C GLU A 101 7.84 -13.84 -10.82
N ARG A 102 7.63 -15.14 -11.01
CA ARG A 102 6.61 -15.91 -10.30
C ARG A 102 6.67 -15.78 -8.79
N GLN A 103 7.87 -15.81 -8.23
CA GLN A 103 8.06 -15.66 -6.78
C GLN A 103 7.55 -14.30 -6.30
N VAL A 104 7.89 -13.21 -7.00
CA VAL A 104 7.44 -11.85 -6.68
C VAL A 104 5.92 -11.75 -6.81
N GLN A 105 5.34 -12.34 -7.85
CA GLN A 105 3.88 -12.38 -8.03
C GLN A 105 3.18 -13.01 -6.85
N MET A 106 3.69 -14.14 -6.34
CA MET A 106 3.12 -14.85 -5.17
C MET A 106 3.19 -13.99 -3.91
N VAL A 107 4.32 -13.29 -3.68
CA VAL A 107 4.48 -12.37 -2.54
C VAL A 107 3.50 -11.18 -2.67
N CYS A 108 3.38 -10.59 -3.86
CA CYS A 108 2.42 -9.51 -4.12
C CYS A 108 0.97 -9.96 -3.87
N LEU A 109 0.57 -11.12 -4.36
CA LEU A 109 -0.78 -11.66 -4.17
C LEU A 109 -1.08 -11.96 -2.69
N PHE A 110 -0.10 -12.52 -1.96
CA PHE A 110 -0.22 -12.73 -0.53
C PHE A 110 -0.54 -11.43 0.21
N PHE A 111 0.24 -10.38 -0.03
CA PHE A 111 0.01 -9.08 0.63
C PHE A 111 -1.23 -8.33 0.10
N ALA A 112 -1.66 -8.57 -1.14
CA ALA A 112 -2.89 -7.99 -1.69
C ALA A 112 -4.12 -8.39 -0.86
N ILE A 113 -4.15 -9.61 -0.31
CA ILE A 113 -5.22 -10.07 0.58
C ILE A 113 -5.31 -9.17 1.82
N PHE A 114 -4.18 -8.81 2.42
CA PHE A 114 -4.13 -7.91 3.58
C PHE A 114 -4.58 -6.49 3.22
N ILE A 115 -4.15 -5.98 2.07
CA ILE A 115 -4.51 -4.63 1.59
C ILE A 115 -6.02 -4.51 1.39
N VAL A 116 -6.64 -5.50 0.72
CA VAL A 116 -8.08 -5.49 0.44
C VAL A 116 -8.91 -5.74 1.70
N SER A 117 -8.42 -6.55 2.64
CA SER A 117 -9.13 -6.85 3.89
C SER A 117 -9.01 -5.75 4.95
N TYR A 118 -8.03 -4.84 4.84
CA TYR A 118 -7.81 -3.77 5.82
C TYR A 118 -9.05 -2.93 6.17
N PRO A 119 -9.86 -2.43 5.20
CA PRO A 119 -11.04 -1.64 5.51
C PRO A 119 -12.09 -2.41 6.33
N LEU A 120 -12.13 -3.73 6.20
CA LEU A 120 -13.01 -4.61 6.97
C LEU A 120 -12.45 -4.86 8.37
N THR A 121 -11.18 -5.22 8.47
CA THR A 121 -10.52 -5.61 9.72
C THR A 121 -10.48 -4.48 10.74
N LYS A 122 -10.32 -3.22 10.33
CA LYS A 122 -10.31 -2.07 11.24
C LYS A 122 -11.62 -1.89 12.03
N ARG A 123 -12.72 -2.51 11.61
CA ARG A 123 -14.00 -2.45 12.31
C ARG A 123 -14.09 -3.44 13.47
N PHE A 124 -13.29 -4.49 13.44
CA PHE A 124 -13.30 -5.57 14.44
C PHE A 124 -12.05 -5.56 15.34
N LEU A 125 -10.96 -4.99 14.85
CA LEU A 125 -9.71 -4.95 15.60
C LEU A 125 -9.68 -3.77 16.57
N LYS A 126 -9.27 -4.04 17.81
CA LYS A 126 -9.05 -2.99 18.83
C LYS A 126 -7.84 -2.12 18.51
N ILE A 127 -6.86 -2.65 17.78
CA ILE A 127 -5.61 -1.98 17.41
C ILE A 127 -5.39 -2.14 15.91
N PRO A 128 -6.10 -1.36 15.06
CA PRO A 128 -5.99 -1.45 13.60
C PRO A 128 -4.60 -1.06 13.08
N GLN A 129 -3.82 -0.31 13.86
CA GLN A 129 -2.45 0.12 13.52
C GLN A 129 -1.51 -1.05 13.26
N ILE A 130 -1.68 -2.17 13.97
CA ILE A 130 -0.89 -3.39 13.75
C ILE A 130 -1.13 -3.92 12.34
N PHE A 131 -2.39 -4.00 11.92
CA PHE A 131 -2.73 -4.50 10.60
C PHE A 131 -2.24 -3.54 9.50
N LEU A 132 -2.29 -2.23 9.77
CA LEU A 132 -1.74 -1.22 8.87
C LEU A 132 -0.22 -1.38 8.73
N GLY A 133 0.50 -1.60 9.84
CA GLY A 133 1.95 -1.85 9.84
C GLY A 133 2.33 -3.08 8.99
N LEU A 134 1.59 -4.18 9.12
CA LEU A 134 1.78 -5.38 8.29
C LEU A 134 1.57 -5.08 6.80
N THR A 135 0.51 -4.31 6.48
CA THR A 135 0.14 -4.00 5.10
C THR A 135 1.15 -3.06 4.42
N PHE A 136 1.53 -1.97 5.08
CA PHE A 136 2.51 -1.02 4.55
C PHE A 136 3.94 -1.58 4.58
N GLY A 137 4.25 -2.45 5.54
CA GLY A 137 5.51 -3.18 5.59
C GLY A 137 5.76 -4.08 4.38
N SER A 138 4.71 -4.48 3.68
CA SER A 138 4.77 -5.41 2.54
C SER A 138 5.73 -4.98 1.41
N SER A 139 6.01 -3.68 1.28
CA SER A 139 6.94 -3.17 0.28
C SER A 139 8.35 -3.76 0.44
N VAL A 140 8.77 -4.06 1.67
CA VAL A 140 10.10 -4.63 1.94
C VAL A 140 10.23 -6.07 1.41
N PRO A 141 9.42 -7.07 1.83
CA PRO A 141 9.56 -8.43 1.31
C PRO A 141 9.29 -8.53 -0.20
N ILE A 142 8.42 -7.68 -0.77
CA ILE A 142 8.21 -7.63 -2.21
C ILE A 142 9.51 -7.27 -2.93
N VAL A 143 10.21 -6.22 -2.49
CA VAL A 143 11.46 -5.79 -3.12
C VAL A 143 12.61 -6.78 -2.90
N PHE A 144 12.74 -7.36 -1.71
CA PHE A 144 13.74 -8.42 -1.47
C PHE A 144 13.49 -9.65 -2.37
N SER A 145 12.21 -9.98 -2.64
CA SER A 145 11.89 -11.08 -3.55
C SER A 145 12.29 -10.78 -5.01
N MET A 146 12.33 -9.51 -5.42
CA MET A 146 12.81 -9.12 -6.77
C MET A 146 14.32 -9.38 -6.97
N ASN A 147 15.09 -9.48 -5.87
CA ASN A 147 16.51 -9.82 -5.86
C ASN A 147 16.76 -11.24 -5.32
N GLU A 148 15.74 -12.10 -5.31
CA GLU A 148 15.80 -13.51 -4.83
C GLU A 148 16.24 -13.68 -3.37
N LYS A 149 16.10 -12.63 -2.53
CA LYS A 149 16.55 -12.58 -1.13
C LYS A 149 15.39 -12.53 -0.11
N LEU A 150 14.27 -13.16 -0.43
CA LEU A 150 13.06 -13.09 0.41
C LEU A 150 13.27 -13.58 1.87
N LEU A 151 14.21 -14.50 2.11
CA LEU A 151 14.47 -15.06 3.45
C LEU A 151 15.73 -14.48 4.10
N ASP A 152 16.32 -13.43 3.54
CA ASP A 152 17.51 -12.79 4.10
C ASP A 152 17.21 -12.16 5.48
N THR A 153 18.18 -12.24 6.39
CA THR A 153 18.05 -11.66 7.74
C THR A 153 17.82 -10.15 7.69
N SER A 154 18.47 -9.44 6.77
CA SER A 154 18.30 -7.99 6.57
C SER A 154 16.89 -7.63 6.13
N MET A 155 16.22 -8.50 5.35
CA MET A 155 14.81 -8.32 5.01
C MET A 155 13.93 -8.30 6.26
N TRP A 156 14.12 -9.27 7.17
CA TRP A 156 13.33 -9.33 8.41
C TRP A 156 13.59 -8.14 9.33
N ILE A 157 14.85 -7.72 9.47
CA ILE A 157 15.22 -6.56 10.28
C ILE A 157 14.56 -5.30 9.72
N LEU A 158 14.67 -5.05 8.41
CA LEU A 158 14.07 -3.88 7.78
C LEU A 158 12.53 -3.92 7.82
N TYR A 159 11.93 -5.10 7.60
CA TYR A 159 10.49 -5.28 7.69
C TYR A 159 9.96 -4.95 9.08
N LEU A 160 10.59 -5.47 10.15
CA LEU A 160 10.19 -5.19 11.52
C LEU A 160 10.42 -3.71 11.89
N ALA A 161 11.53 -3.12 11.49
CA ALA A 161 11.79 -1.70 11.71
C ALA A 161 10.70 -0.83 11.05
N ASN A 162 10.36 -1.12 9.80
CA ASN A 162 9.30 -0.42 9.09
C ASN A 162 7.92 -0.67 9.71
N PHE A 163 7.63 -1.89 10.12
CA PHE A 163 6.40 -2.24 10.82
C PHE A 163 6.20 -1.38 12.08
N PHE A 164 7.19 -1.33 12.96
CA PHE A 164 7.11 -0.52 14.19
C PHE A 164 7.04 0.97 13.89
N TRP A 165 7.74 1.44 12.87
CA TRP A 165 7.63 2.83 12.40
C TRP A 165 6.18 3.17 12.03
N ILE A 166 5.54 2.34 11.18
CA ILE A 166 4.16 2.58 10.71
C ILE A 166 3.17 2.54 11.88
N VAL A 167 3.32 1.57 12.79
CA VAL A 167 2.47 1.46 13.99
C VAL A 167 2.61 2.71 14.86
N ALA A 168 3.82 3.17 15.11
CA ALA A 168 4.07 4.40 15.87
C ALA A 168 3.48 5.61 15.16
N TYR A 169 3.77 5.79 13.86
CA TYR A 169 3.27 6.89 13.05
C TYR A 169 1.74 6.99 13.08
N ASP A 170 1.05 5.88 12.80
CA ASP A 170 -0.42 5.86 12.78
C ASP A 170 -1.03 6.08 14.17
N SER A 171 -0.38 5.59 15.22
CA SER A 171 -0.81 5.80 16.60
C SER A 171 -0.75 7.27 17.03
N PHE A 172 0.20 8.05 16.51
CA PHE A 172 0.28 9.50 16.76
C PHE A 172 -0.76 10.31 15.97
N TYR A 173 -1.29 9.75 14.87
CA TYR A 173 -2.28 10.41 14.01
C TYR A 173 -3.72 9.93 14.25
N ALA A 174 -3.91 8.92 15.08
CA ALA A 174 -5.24 8.40 15.45
C ALA A 174 -5.88 9.27 16.53
#